data_e446e0c4fc8bf6c46dd2a19a921a04c0
#
_entry.id   e446e0c4fc8bf6c46dd2a19a921a04c0
#
_cell.length_a   1.000
_cell.length_b   1.000
_cell.length_c   1.000
_cell.angle_alpha   90.00
_cell.angle_beta   90.00
_cell.angle_gamma   90.00
#
_symmetry.space_group_name_H-M   'P 1'
#
loop_
_entity.id
_entity.type
_entity.pdbx_description
1 polymer ?
#
loop_
_entity_poly.entity_id
_entity_poly.type
_entity_poly.pdbx_seq_one_letter_code
_entity_poly.pdbx_strand_id
1 'polypeptide(L)'
;VTGSAPVEDEGCRFEVKGMSGLGGLNKSPNGVVLGMVQLQLPTVVTPEDLAAQTQRICEMVGKARRNMPSMDLVVFPEYSLHGLSMDTNPAIMCRLDGPEVAAFRQACIDNDIWGCFSIMEYNPDGNPYNSGLIIDNTGELKLYYRKLHPWVPVEPWEPGNLGIPVCDGPNGSKIALIICHDGMFPEMARECAYKGAEIMIRTAGYTAPIRHSWQITNQANAFCNLMVTASVCMCGSDGSFDSMGEGMIVNFDGVPLVMGSHRPDEIITAEVRPDLVREARIHWGVENNIYQFGHRGYVAVQGGAQDCPYTYMQDMVDGAYRLPWEDQVIHTDGTSCGFPVPTRGYKGEELPPELVLNSD
;
A
#
# COMPACT_ATOMS: atom_id res chain seq x y z
N VAL A 1 -39.00 -56.37 -19.49
CA VAL A 1 -38.82 -55.47 -18.34
C VAL A 1 -37.33 -55.27 -18.18
N THR A 2 -36.81 -54.22 -18.81
CA THR A 2 -35.43 -53.83 -18.75
C THR A 2 -35.33 -52.65 -17.76
N GLY A 3 -34.72 -52.88 -16.63
CA GLY A 3 -34.40 -51.85 -15.64
C GLY A 3 -33.34 -50.89 -16.19
N SER A 4 -33.71 -49.62 -16.35
CA SER A 4 -32.80 -48.54 -16.59
C SER A 4 -32.08 -48.20 -15.28
N ALA A 5 -30.75 -48.25 -15.30
CA ALA A 5 -29.93 -47.70 -14.21
C ALA A 5 -30.22 -46.21 -14.01
N PRO A 6 -30.20 -45.69 -12.79
CA PRO A 6 -30.35 -44.28 -12.54
C PRO A 6 -29.19 -43.53 -13.21
N VAL A 7 -29.54 -42.59 -14.08
CA VAL A 7 -28.58 -41.56 -14.53
C VAL A 7 -28.22 -40.75 -13.29
N GLU A 8 -27.00 -40.92 -12.83
CA GLU A 8 -26.44 -39.94 -11.89
C GLU A 8 -26.44 -38.59 -12.56
N ASP A 9 -27.31 -37.72 -12.10
CA ASP A 9 -27.31 -36.32 -12.42
C ASP A 9 -25.97 -35.74 -11.95
N GLU A 10 -24.96 -35.76 -12.83
CA GLU A 10 -23.83 -34.93 -12.71
C GLU A 10 -24.32 -33.49 -12.80
N GLY A 11 -24.93 -33.03 -11.73
CA GLY A 11 -25.37 -31.67 -11.56
C GLY A 11 -24.21 -30.78 -11.93
N CYS A 12 -24.41 -30.01 -12.96
CA CYS A 12 -23.51 -28.99 -13.45
C CYS A 12 -23.12 -28.11 -12.23
N ARG A 13 -22.09 -28.50 -11.52
CA ARG A 13 -21.51 -27.68 -10.44
C ARG A 13 -20.84 -26.52 -11.13
N PHE A 14 -21.58 -25.45 -11.33
CA PHE A 14 -20.98 -24.16 -11.53
C PHE A 14 -20.19 -23.83 -10.24
N GLU A 15 -18.92 -24.18 -10.22
CA GLU A 15 -17.98 -23.55 -9.28
C GLU A 15 -17.97 -22.06 -9.63
N VAL A 16 -18.76 -21.29 -8.90
CA VAL A 16 -18.68 -19.83 -8.97
C VAL A 16 -17.35 -19.43 -8.36
N LYS A 17 -16.32 -19.40 -9.17
CA LYS A 17 -14.97 -18.96 -8.79
C LYS A 17 -14.92 -17.42 -8.73
N GLY A 18 -15.76 -16.82 -7.93
CA GLY A 18 -15.82 -15.38 -7.72
C GLY A 18 -17.00 -14.69 -8.41
N MET A 19 -17.50 -13.68 -7.75
CA MET A 19 -18.71 -12.92 -8.16
C MET A 19 -18.37 -11.60 -8.88
N SER A 20 -17.12 -11.29 -9.11
CA SER A 20 -16.73 -10.04 -9.77
C SER A 20 -16.62 -10.22 -11.27
N GLY A 21 -17.76 -10.22 -11.95
CA GLY A 21 -17.79 -10.26 -13.40
C GLY A 21 -17.09 -11.48 -14.01
N LEU A 22 -16.82 -11.42 -15.29
CA LEU A 22 -16.21 -12.52 -16.05
C LEU A 22 -14.73 -12.79 -15.71
N GLY A 23 -14.02 -11.81 -15.14
CA GLY A 23 -12.60 -11.93 -14.81
C GLY A 23 -12.29 -12.90 -13.66
N GLY A 24 -13.24 -13.14 -12.75
CA GLY A 24 -13.03 -14.05 -11.63
C GLY A 24 -13.11 -15.53 -11.97
N LEU A 25 -13.63 -15.87 -13.12
CA LEU A 25 -13.85 -17.27 -13.53
C LEU A 25 -12.62 -17.92 -14.17
N ASN A 26 -11.77 -17.13 -14.81
CA ASN A 26 -10.59 -17.60 -15.53
C ASN A 26 -9.38 -16.72 -15.20
N LYS A 27 -8.88 -16.86 -13.99
CA LYS A 27 -7.61 -16.19 -13.62
C LYS A 27 -6.50 -16.62 -14.58
N SER A 28 -5.78 -15.65 -15.12
CA SER A 28 -4.58 -15.89 -15.91
C SER A 28 -3.52 -16.61 -15.07
N PRO A 29 -2.76 -17.57 -15.63
CA PRO A 29 -1.67 -18.24 -14.90
C PRO A 29 -0.67 -17.28 -14.27
N ASN A 30 -0.42 -16.13 -14.91
CA ASN A 30 0.51 -15.10 -14.45
C ASN A 30 -0.21 -13.91 -13.79
N GLY A 31 -1.53 -14.02 -13.59
CA GLY A 31 -2.33 -12.97 -12.98
C GLY A 31 -2.23 -12.97 -11.45
N VAL A 32 -2.38 -11.79 -10.87
CA VAL A 32 -2.55 -11.59 -9.43
C VAL A 32 -3.90 -10.92 -9.21
N VAL A 33 -4.77 -11.55 -8.45
CA VAL A 33 -6.08 -10.99 -8.10
C VAL A 33 -5.97 -10.25 -6.79
N LEU A 34 -6.19 -8.94 -6.86
CA LEU A 34 -6.16 -8.03 -5.72
C LEU A 34 -7.58 -7.77 -5.22
N GLY A 35 -7.76 -7.74 -3.90
CA GLY A 35 -8.97 -7.30 -3.23
C GLY A 35 -8.68 -6.11 -2.33
N MET A 36 -9.31 -4.97 -2.61
CA MET A 36 -9.14 -3.73 -1.85
C MET A 36 -10.37 -3.51 -0.97
N VAL A 37 -10.22 -3.57 0.34
CA VAL A 37 -11.32 -3.44 1.31
C VAL A 37 -11.48 -1.98 1.72
N GLN A 38 -12.53 -1.31 1.28
CA GLN A 38 -12.91 0.03 1.75
C GLN A 38 -13.57 -0.08 3.13
N LEU A 39 -12.78 -0.39 4.15
CA LEU A 39 -13.31 -0.66 5.48
C LEU A 39 -13.98 0.56 6.08
N GLN A 40 -15.10 0.34 6.79
CA GLN A 40 -15.74 1.38 7.62
C GLN A 40 -14.74 1.92 8.61
N LEU A 41 -14.59 3.24 8.66
CA LEU A 41 -13.73 3.94 9.63
C LEU A 41 -14.13 3.53 11.07
N PRO A 42 -13.20 2.91 11.84
CA PRO A 42 -13.48 2.53 13.21
C PRO A 42 -13.22 3.68 14.18
N THR A 43 -13.79 3.56 15.39
CA THR A 43 -13.41 4.34 16.56
C THR A 43 -12.76 3.41 17.56
N VAL A 44 -11.49 3.61 17.84
CA VAL A 44 -10.69 2.79 18.78
C VAL A 44 -10.06 3.71 19.82
N VAL A 45 -10.41 3.52 21.07
CA VAL A 45 -9.92 4.31 22.22
C VAL A 45 -9.42 3.44 23.38
N THR A 46 -9.80 2.16 23.39
CA THR A 46 -9.42 1.19 24.44
C THR A 46 -8.77 -0.04 23.84
N PRO A 47 -8.02 -0.83 24.63
CA PRO A 47 -7.50 -2.13 24.19
C PRO A 47 -8.60 -3.11 23.77
N GLU A 48 -9.77 -3.03 24.37
CA GLU A 48 -10.95 -3.85 24.03
C GLU A 48 -11.48 -3.49 22.64
N ASP A 49 -11.53 -2.20 22.30
CA ASP A 49 -11.90 -1.74 20.96
C ASP A 49 -10.87 -2.24 19.92
N LEU A 50 -9.56 -2.15 20.25
CA LEU A 50 -8.49 -2.63 19.41
C LEU A 50 -8.61 -4.14 19.11
N ALA A 51 -8.89 -4.93 20.16
CA ALA A 51 -9.11 -6.37 20.03
C ALA A 51 -10.35 -6.70 19.16
N ALA A 52 -11.45 -5.99 19.37
CA ALA A 52 -12.66 -6.15 18.58
C ALA A 52 -12.45 -5.79 17.10
N GLN A 53 -11.72 -4.70 16.84
CA GLN A 53 -11.40 -4.29 15.46
C GLN A 53 -10.42 -5.25 14.79
N THR A 54 -9.45 -5.80 15.54
CA THR A 54 -8.57 -6.86 15.06
C THR A 54 -9.37 -8.08 14.59
N GLN A 55 -10.31 -8.53 15.40
CA GLN A 55 -11.20 -9.63 15.03
C GLN A 55 -12.01 -9.31 13.76
N ARG A 56 -12.58 -8.11 13.67
CA ARG A 56 -13.34 -7.67 12.49
C ARG A 56 -12.50 -7.70 11.22
N ILE A 57 -11.25 -7.24 11.27
CA ILE A 57 -10.32 -7.30 10.12
C ILE A 57 -10.07 -8.76 9.72
N CYS A 58 -9.80 -9.66 10.68
CA CYS A 58 -9.62 -11.08 10.41
C CYS A 58 -10.87 -11.72 9.76
N GLU A 59 -12.06 -11.39 10.24
CA GLU A 59 -13.33 -11.84 9.64
C GLU A 59 -13.48 -11.34 8.20
N MET A 60 -13.07 -10.10 7.93
CA MET A 60 -13.09 -9.53 6.57
C MET A 60 -12.10 -10.21 5.62
N VAL A 61 -10.93 -10.67 6.10
CA VAL A 61 -10.03 -11.54 5.32
C VAL A 61 -10.78 -12.79 4.84
N GLY A 62 -11.43 -13.49 5.76
CA GLY A 62 -12.23 -14.68 5.43
C GLY A 62 -13.41 -14.38 4.50
N LYS A 63 -14.06 -13.23 4.68
CA LYS A 63 -15.17 -12.78 3.83
C LYS A 63 -14.68 -12.47 2.41
N ALA A 64 -13.55 -11.80 2.27
CA ALA A 64 -12.93 -11.48 0.99
C ALA A 64 -12.61 -12.77 0.20
N ARG A 65 -11.95 -13.74 0.86
CA ARG A 65 -11.59 -15.01 0.25
C ARG A 65 -12.82 -15.84 -0.18
N ARG A 66 -13.87 -15.89 0.65
CA ARG A 66 -15.11 -16.60 0.28
C ARG A 66 -15.84 -15.94 -0.88
N ASN A 67 -15.85 -14.61 -0.95
CA ASN A 67 -16.49 -13.88 -2.05
C ASN A 67 -15.72 -14.00 -3.36
N MET A 68 -14.39 -14.11 -3.30
CA MET A 68 -13.50 -14.23 -4.45
C MET A 68 -12.45 -15.32 -4.19
N PRO A 69 -12.77 -16.59 -4.45
CA PRO A 69 -11.86 -17.71 -4.19
C PRO A 69 -10.51 -17.64 -4.95
N SER A 70 -10.44 -16.87 -6.03
CA SER A 70 -9.21 -16.64 -6.79
C SER A 70 -8.37 -15.47 -6.29
N MET A 71 -8.79 -14.77 -5.24
CA MET A 71 -8.07 -13.64 -4.68
C MET A 71 -6.72 -14.08 -4.10
N ASP A 72 -5.65 -13.42 -4.50
CA ASP A 72 -4.29 -13.70 -4.03
C ASP A 72 -3.89 -12.81 -2.85
N LEU A 73 -4.32 -11.56 -2.86
CA LEU A 73 -3.95 -10.57 -1.86
C LEU A 73 -5.14 -9.69 -1.49
N VAL A 74 -5.44 -9.61 -0.20
CA VAL A 74 -6.42 -8.67 0.36
C VAL A 74 -5.69 -7.50 1.02
N VAL A 75 -6.15 -6.28 0.76
CA VAL A 75 -5.52 -5.04 1.23
C VAL A 75 -6.50 -4.23 2.07
N PHE A 76 -6.07 -3.87 3.27
CA PHE A 76 -6.80 -2.99 4.18
C PHE A 76 -6.21 -1.58 4.14
N PRO A 77 -7.02 -0.53 4.32
CA PRO A 77 -6.55 0.85 4.27
C PRO A 77 -5.68 1.21 5.49
N GLU A 78 -4.98 2.34 5.37
CA GLU A 78 -4.38 3.02 6.51
C GLU A 78 -5.45 3.28 7.58
N TYR A 79 -5.08 3.23 8.85
CA TYR A 79 -5.98 3.42 9.98
C TYR A 79 -7.12 2.38 10.12
N SER A 80 -7.12 1.33 9.32
CA SER A 80 -8.16 0.29 9.39
C SER A 80 -8.30 -0.34 10.78
N LEU A 81 -7.22 -0.37 11.54
CA LEU A 81 -7.20 -0.93 12.89
C LEU A 81 -7.47 0.13 13.97
N HIS A 82 -6.92 1.34 13.83
CA HIS A 82 -6.92 2.35 14.91
C HIS A 82 -7.94 3.49 14.72
N GLY A 83 -8.43 3.72 13.50
CA GLY A 83 -9.21 4.91 13.20
C GLY A 83 -8.35 6.19 13.16
N LEU A 84 -9.01 7.34 13.10
CA LEU A 84 -8.40 8.66 12.91
C LEU A 84 -8.32 9.49 14.20
N SER A 85 -8.34 8.84 15.37
CA SER A 85 -8.26 9.55 16.66
C SER A 85 -6.94 10.30 16.86
N MET A 86 -5.88 9.88 16.16
CA MET A 86 -4.51 10.38 16.35
C MET A 86 -4.00 10.20 17.79
N ASP A 87 -4.62 9.30 18.55
CA ASP A 87 -4.21 8.98 19.92
C ASP A 87 -2.90 8.19 19.89
N THR A 88 -1.92 8.64 20.67
CA THR A 88 -0.60 8.02 20.83
C THR A 88 -0.51 7.16 22.10
N ASN A 89 -1.63 6.87 22.75
CA ASN A 89 -1.66 6.08 23.97
C ASN A 89 -0.99 4.70 23.74
N PRO A 90 0.09 4.37 24.47
CA PRO A 90 0.79 3.08 24.29
C PRO A 90 -0.10 1.85 24.48
N ALA A 91 -1.21 1.97 25.23
CA ALA A 91 -2.13 0.86 25.49
C ALA A 91 -2.89 0.37 24.24
N ILE A 92 -2.98 1.21 23.20
CA ILE A 92 -3.61 0.86 21.93
C ILE A 92 -2.61 0.79 20.77
N MET A 93 -1.31 0.94 21.00
CA MET A 93 -0.29 0.78 19.98
C MET A 93 0.11 -0.67 19.83
N CYS A 94 0.31 -1.10 18.59
CA CYS A 94 0.66 -2.47 18.25
C CYS A 94 2.18 -2.70 18.27
N ARG A 95 2.55 -3.95 18.54
CA ARG A 95 3.93 -4.44 18.37
C ARG A 95 3.95 -5.45 17.23
N LEU A 96 5.11 -5.57 16.55
CA LEU A 96 5.26 -6.58 15.48
C LEU A 96 5.12 -8.03 15.99
N ASP A 97 5.48 -8.25 17.25
CA ASP A 97 5.33 -9.50 17.98
C ASP A 97 4.04 -9.56 18.83
N GLY A 98 3.14 -8.58 18.64
CA GLY A 98 1.91 -8.43 19.40
C GLY A 98 0.75 -9.31 18.91
N PRO A 99 -0.35 -9.34 19.71
CA PRO A 99 -1.50 -10.19 19.43
C PRO A 99 -2.23 -9.82 18.13
N GLU A 100 -2.24 -8.55 17.74
CA GLU A 100 -2.92 -8.06 16.53
C GLU A 100 -2.23 -8.63 15.28
N VAL A 101 -0.89 -8.52 15.22
CA VAL A 101 -0.09 -9.05 14.11
C VAL A 101 -0.14 -10.58 14.09
N ALA A 102 -0.12 -11.22 15.25
CA ALA A 102 -0.31 -12.68 15.34
C ALA A 102 -1.68 -13.12 14.79
N ALA A 103 -2.75 -12.38 15.08
CA ALA A 103 -4.08 -12.63 14.54
C ALA A 103 -4.14 -12.44 13.02
N PHE A 104 -3.49 -11.41 12.48
CA PHE A 104 -3.40 -11.19 11.03
C PHE A 104 -2.65 -12.32 10.32
N ARG A 105 -1.53 -12.79 10.90
CA ARG A 105 -0.79 -13.95 10.39
C ARG A 105 -1.68 -15.20 10.33
N GLN A 106 -2.41 -15.47 11.41
CA GLN A 106 -3.32 -16.61 11.47
C GLN A 106 -4.46 -16.49 10.47
N ALA A 107 -5.03 -15.29 10.29
CA ALA A 107 -6.09 -15.05 9.30
C ALA A 107 -5.60 -15.32 7.86
N CYS A 108 -4.35 -14.95 7.53
CA CYS A 108 -3.75 -15.26 6.24
C CYS A 108 -3.59 -16.77 6.03
N ILE A 109 -3.11 -17.50 7.05
CA ILE A 109 -2.94 -18.96 7.02
C ILE A 109 -4.31 -19.64 6.84
N ASP A 110 -5.28 -19.32 7.68
CA ASP A 110 -6.59 -19.99 7.72
C ASP A 110 -7.38 -19.81 6.41
N ASN A 111 -7.11 -18.74 5.68
CA ASN A 111 -7.81 -18.43 4.44
C ASN A 111 -6.94 -18.64 3.18
N ASP A 112 -5.72 -19.12 3.33
CA ASP A 112 -4.76 -19.33 2.22
C ASP A 112 -4.67 -18.10 1.31
N ILE A 113 -4.40 -16.92 1.89
CA ILE A 113 -4.39 -15.63 1.20
C ILE A 113 -3.31 -14.71 1.77
N TRP A 114 -2.71 -13.90 0.90
CA TRP A 114 -1.85 -12.81 1.35
C TRP A 114 -2.69 -11.67 1.90
N GLY A 115 -2.16 -10.95 2.90
CA GLY A 115 -2.81 -9.78 3.49
C GLY A 115 -1.89 -8.58 3.61
N CYS A 116 -2.43 -7.39 3.34
CA CYS A 116 -1.76 -6.12 3.63
C CYS A 116 -2.54 -5.38 4.71
N PHE A 117 -1.87 -5.07 5.82
CA PHE A 117 -2.48 -4.52 7.03
C PHE A 117 -1.78 -3.23 7.46
N SER A 118 -2.50 -2.38 8.19
CA SER A 118 -1.99 -1.13 8.78
C SER A 118 -2.05 -1.21 10.30
N ILE A 119 -0.98 -0.77 10.95
CA ILE A 119 -0.88 -0.65 12.41
C ILE A 119 -0.29 0.70 12.79
N MET A 120 -0.69 1.22 13.95
CA MET A 120 0.08 2.25 14.66
C MET A 120 1.05 1.51 15.57
N GLU A 121 2.33 1.57 15.21
CA GLU A 121 3.36 0.76 15.81
C GLU A 121 3.95 1.43 17.05
N TYR A 122 4.01 0.68 18.14
CA TYR A 122 4.64 1.12 19.37
C TYR A 122 6.12 1.47 19.18
N ASN A 123 6.52 2.66 19.62
CA ASN A 123 7.89 3.12 19.62
C ASN A 123 8.30 3.45 21.07
N PRO A 124 9.26 2.73 21.68
CA PRO A 124 9.68 3.00 23.05
C PRO A 124 10.43 4.32 23.20
N ASP A 125 11.00 4.86 22.13
CA ASP A 125 11.92 6.00 22.15
C ASP A 125 11.30 7.32 21.69
N GLY A 126 10.04 7.29 21.24
CA GLY A 126 9.37 8.48 20.70
C GLY A 126 7.91 8.26 20.43
N ASN A 127 7.36 9.06 19.50
CA ASN A 127 6.00 8.85 19.05
C ASN A 127 5.89 7.55 18.23
N PRO A 128 4.69 6.93 18.16
CA PRO A 128 4.47 5.75 17.36
C PRO A 128 4.79 5.96 15.87
N TYR A 129 5.02 4.87 15.15
CA TYR A 129 5.09 4.88 13.69
C TYR A 129 3.75 4.48 13.07
N ASN A 130 3.43 5.05 11.93
CA ASN A 130 2.38 4.55 11.05
C ASN A 130 3.00 3.50 10.12
N SER A 131 2.64 2.24 10.31
CA SER A 131 3.30 1.10 9.69
C SER A 131 2.37 0.24 8.87
N GLY A 132 2.88 -0.30 7.77
CA GLY A 132 2.20 -1.24 6.90
C GLY A 132 2.95 -2.56 6.80
N LEU A 133 2.19 -3.65 6.77
CA LEU A 133 2.69 -5.01 6.79
C LEU A 133 2.11 -5.80 5.61
N ILE A 134 2.94 -6.56 4.89
CA ILE A 134 2.46 -7.57 3.96
C ILE A 134 2.84 -8.94 4.53
N ILE A 135 1.84 -9.78 4.73
CA ILE A 135 1.95 -11.12 5.28
C ILE A 135 1.49 -12.11 4.21
N ASP A 136 2.26 -13.17 3.98
CA ASP A 136 1.90 -14.20 3.00
C ASP A 136 0.90 -15.24 3.55
N ASN A 137 0.46 -16.14 2.69
CA ASN A 137 -0.47 -17.21 3.03
C ASN A 137 0.11 -18.29 3.98
N THR A 138 1.41 -18.23 4.28
CA THR A 138 2.04 -19.05 5.32
C THR A 138 2.17 -18.34 6.66
N GLY A 139 1.75 -17.05 6.71
CA GLY A 139 1.87 -16.20 7.88
C GLY A 139 3.25 -15.54 8.02
N GLU A 140 4.11 -15.64 7.02
CA GLU A 140 5.41 -14.95 7.02
C GLU A 140 5.24 -13.46 6.69
N LEU A 141 5.96 -12.59 7.43
CA LEU A 141 6.04 -11.17 7.15
C LEU A 141 6.99 -10.94 5.97
N LYS A 142 6.44 -10.60 4.80
CA LYS A 142 7.20 -10.40 3.56
C LYS A 142 7.66 -8.98 3.36
N LEU A 143 6.90 -8.01 3.87
CA LEU A 143 7.25 -6.60 3.78
C LEU A 143 6.78 -5.88 5.03
N TYR A 144 7.67 -5.02 5.53
CA TYR A 144 7.42 -4.13 6.64
C TYR A 144 7.89 -2.72 6.28
N TYR A 145 6.99 -1.76 6.40
CA TYR A 145 7.21 -0.38 6.00
C TYR A 145 6.68 0.58 7.05
N ARG A 146 7.44 1.62 7.37
CA ARG A 146 7.04 2.78 8.17
C ARG A 146 6.86 3.97 7.26
N LYS A 147 5.72 4.65 7.33
CA LYS A 147 5.38 5.83 6.53
C LYS A 147 6.48 6.87 6.59
N LEU A 148 7.08 7.20 5.45
CA LEU A 148 8.18 8.18 5.39
C LEU A 148 7.69 9.62 5.59
N HIS A 149 6.49 9.93 5.09
CA HIS A 149 5.95 11.28 5.09
C HIS A 149 4.65 11.35 5.90
N PRO A 150 4.70 11.37 7.25
CA PRO A 150 3.53 11.70 8.07
C PRO A 150 2.94 13.04 7.60
N TRP A 151 1.61 13.12 7.62
CA TRP A 151 0.92 14.38 7.30
C TRP A 151 0.94 15.29 8.54
N VAL A 152 2.06 15.96 8.73
CA VAL A 152 2.38 16.74 9.94
C VAL A 152 1.34 17.77 10.40
N PRO A 153 0.44 18.33 9.57
CA PRO A 153 -0.64 19.18 10.09
C PRO A 153 -1.54 18.49 11.12
N VAL A 154 -1.64 17.15 11.09
CA VAL A 154 -2.55 16.39 11.95
C VAL A 154 -1.86 15.19 12.61
N GLU A 155 -1.01 14.48 11.86
CA GLU A 155 -0.44 13.19 12.29
C GLU A 155 0.73 13.39 13.26
N PRO A 156 0.70 12.77 14.46
CA PRO A 156 1.77 12.86 15.44
C PRO A 156 2.89 11.83 15.24
N TRP A 157 2.80 11.01 14.19
CA TRP A 157 3.67 9.84 13.99
C TRP A 157 5.10 10.24 13.66
N GLU A 158 6.07 9.44 14.14
CA GLU A 158 7.46 9.60 13.72
C GLU A 158 7.61 9.28 12.23
N PRO A 159 8.45 10.02 11.48
CA PRO A 159 8.84 9.65 10.13
C PRO A 159 9.50 8.27 10.08
N GLY A 160 9.17 7.49 9.05
CA GLY A 160 9.74 6.16 8.85
C GLY A 160 11.25 6.18 8.61
N ASN A 161 11.92 5.13 9.03
CA ASN A 161 13.37 5.00 8.98
C ASN A 161 13.87 3.70 8.31
N LEU A 162 12.97 2.98 7.61
CA LEU A 162 13.27 1.70 6.95
C LEU A 162 13.51 1.84 5.43
N GLY A 163 13.41 3.05 4.89
CA GLY A 163 13.41 3.26 3.44
C GLY A 163 12.14 2.74 2.78
N ILE A 164 12.22 2.39 1.50
CA ILE A 164 11.09 1.90 0.70
C ILE A 164 11.39 0.46 0.28
N PRO A 165 10.84 -0.54 0.98
CA PRO A 165 11.08 -1.94 0.67
C PRO A 165 10.25 -2.41 -0.53
N VAL A 166 10.77 -3.43 -1.23
CA VAL A 166 10.07 -4.21 -2.25
C VAL A 166 10.23 -5.68 -1.90
N CYS A 167 9.16 -6.46 -1.98
CA CYS A 167 9.20 -7.89 -1.72
C CYS A 167 8.71 -8.72 -2.91
N ASP A 168 9.03 -10.00 -2.89
CA ASP A 168 8.36 -10.97 -3.74
C ASP A 168 6.93 -11.18 -3.23
N GLY A 169 5.99 -11.15 -4.17
CA GLY A 169 4.57 -11.31 -3.93
C GLY A 169 3.99 -12.59 -4.56
N PRO A 170 2.67 -12.78 -4.51
CA PRO A 170 2.02 -13.93 -5.10
C PRO A 170 2.31 -14.04 -6.60
N ASN A 171 2.41 -15.28 -7.10
CA ASN A 171 2.69 -15.61 -8.49
C ASN A 171 3.96 -14.95 -9.06
N GLY A 172 4.99 -14.75 -8.22
CA GLY A 172 6.27 -14.18 -8.65
C GLY A 172 6.19 -12.70 -9.02
N SER A 173 5.19 -11.98 -8.54
CA SER A 173 5.12 -10.51 -8.64
C SER A 173 6.11 -9.84 -7.69
N LYS A 174 6.43 -8.57 -7.98
CA LYS A 174 7.19 -7.69 -7.09
C LYS A 174 6.28 -6.60 -6.55
N ILE A 175 6.18 -6.50 -5.23
CA ILE A 175 5.25 -5.60 -4.55
C ILE A 175 6.00 -4.58 -3.70
N ALA A 176 5.60 -3.31 -3.82
CA ALA A 176 5.96 -2.23 -2.89
C ALA A 176 4.72 -1.78 -2.12
N LEU A 177 4.94 -1.18 -0.96
CA LEU A 177 3.92 -0.58 -0.12
C LEU A 177 4.31 0.84 0.25
N ILE A 178 3.38 1.78 0.04
CA ILE A 178 3.46 3.16 0.50
C ILE A 178 2.17 3.54 1.24
N ILE A 179 2.24 4.56 2.08
CA ILE A 179 1.10 4.93 2.92
C ILE A 179 0.67 6.38 2.63
N CYS A 180 -0.58 6.54 2.14
CA CYS A 180 -1.35 7.78 2.14
C CYS A 180 -0.60 8.97 1.50
N HIS A 181 -0.09 9.88 2.34
CA HIS A 181 0.61 11.10 1.90
C HIS A 181 1.87 10.80 1.10
N ASP A 182 2.53 9.68 1.31
CA ASP A 182 3.68 9.23 0.51
C ASP A 182 3.37 9.26 -1.00
N GLY A 183 2.16 8.88 -1.40
CA GLY A 183 1.77 8.84 -2.80
C GLY A 183 1.56 10.20 -3.46
N MET A 184 1.68 11.31 -2.71
CA MET A 184 1.70 12.66 -3.26
C MET A 184 3.09 13.08 -3.75
N PHE A 185 4.14 12.33 -3.39
CA PHE A 185 5.51 12.55 -3.81
C PHE A 185 5.85 11.62 -4.99
N PRO A 186 6.07 12.17 -6.20
CA PRO A 186 6.41 11.33 -7.36
C PRO A 186 7.65 10.47 -7.16
N GLU A 187 8.57 10.92 -6.32
CA GLU A 187 9.82 10.25 -5.97
C GLU A 187 9.56 8.89 -5.31
N MET A 188 8.50 8.78 -4.48
CA MET A 188 8.13 7.53 -3.82
C MET A 188 7.77 6.44 -4.83
N ALA A 189 6.90 6.76 -5.78
CA ALA A 189 6.52 5.81 -6.83
C ALA A 189 7.69 5.47 -7.75
N ARG A 190 8.54 6.46 -8.05
CA ARG A 190 9.75 6.28 -8.85
C ARG A 190 10.74 5.33 -8.18
N GLU A 191 10.94 5.48 -6.89
CA GLU A 191 11.82 4.59 -6.11
C GLU A 191 11.27 3.17 -6.06
N CYS A 192 9.95 2.98 -5.83
CA CYS A 192 9.32 1.67 -5.90
C CYS A 192 9.59 0.98 -7.25
N ALA A 193 9.38 1.71 -8.35
CA ALA A 193 9.60 1.19 -9.69
C ALA A 193 11.07 0.90 -9.97
N TYR A 194 11.96 1.77 -9.54
CA TYR A 194 13.41 1.61 -9.69
C TYR A 194 13.91 0.35 -8.97
N LYS A 195 13.35 0.04 -7.81
CA LYS A 195 13.61 -1.21 -7.06
C LYS A 195 12.91 -2.44 -7.64
N GLY A 196 12.20 -2.29 -8.75
CA GLY A 196 11.59 -3.37 -9.50
C GLY A 196 10.14 -3.69 -9.15
N ALA A 197 9.48 -2.88 -8.31
CA ALA A 197 8.06 -3.10 -8.02
C ALA A 197 7.21 -3.08 -9.28
N GLU A 198 6.36 -4.07 -9.43
CA GLU A 198 5.39 -4.22 -10.53
C GLU A 198 3.99 -3.83 -10.09
N ILE A 199 3.74 -3.96 -8.78
CA ILE A 199 2.53 -3.55 -8.09
C ILE A 199 2.95 -2.67 -6.93
N MET A 200 2.44 -1.43 -6.89
CA MET A 200 2.57 -0.54 -5.75
C MET A 200 1.23 -0.46 -5.02
N ILE A 201 1.21 -0.94 -3.80
CA ILE A 201 0.06 -0.79 -2.90
C ILE A 201 0.17 0.57 -2.22
N ARG A 202 -0.96 1.30 -2.15
CA ARG A 202 -1.10 2.53 -1.40
C ARG A 202 -2.31 2.46 -0.47
N THR A 203 -2.06 2.37 0.82
CA THR A 203 -3.10 2.42 1.86
C THR A 203 -3.32 3.86 2.30
N ALA A 204 -4.56 4.28 2.55
CA ALA A 204 -4.87 5.67 2.88
C ALA A 204 -6.09 5.83 3.80
N GLY A 205 -6.15 7.00 4.47
CA GLY A 205 -7.26 7.45 5.29
C GLY A 205 -7.75 8.85 4.90
N TYR A 206 -7.92 9.13 3.61
CA TYR A 206 -8.27 10.46 3.12
C TYR A 206 -9.75 10.81 3.25
N THR A 207 -10.00 12.10 3.40
CA THR A 207 -11.33 12.72 3.36
C THR A 207 -11.66 13.30 1.97
N ALA A 208 -12.93 13.58 1.71
CA ALA A 208 -13.44 13.97 0.39
C ALA A 208 -12.74 15.15 -0.34
N PRO A 209 -12.22 16.19 0.32
CA PRO A 209 -11.56 17.31 -0.39
C PRO A 209 -10.37 16.93 -1.26
N ILE A 210 -9.70 15.79 -0.97
CA ILE A 210 -8.50 15.35 -1.70
C ILE A 210 -8.80 14.47 -2.93
N ARG A 211 -10.07 14.22 -3.25
CA ARG A 211 -10.51 13.28 -4.28
C ARG A 211 -9.78 13.41 -5.62
N HIS A 212 -9.68 14.62 -6.15
CA HIS A 212 -9.01 14.84 -7.44
C HIS A 212 -7.52 14.54 -7.38
N SER A 213 -6.85 14.96 -6.33
CA SER A 213 -5.42 14.67 -6.13
C SER A 213 -5.18 13.17 -5.95
N TRP A 214 -6.09 12.46 -5.28
CA TRP A 214 -6.08 11.00 -5.16
C TRP A 214 -6.12 10.30 -6.53
N GLN A 215 -7.08 10.67 -7.38
CA GLN A 215 -7.21 10.08 -8.72
C GLN A 215 -5.99 10.39 -9.58
N ILE A 216 -5.59 11.67 -9.66
CA ILE A 216 -4.48 12.12 -10.50
C ILE A 216 -3.17 11.43 -10.07
N THR A 217 -2.86 11.40 -8.78
CA THR A 217 -1.58 10.85 -8.32
C THR A 217 -1.50 9.34 -8.50
N ASN A 218 -2.59 8.60 -8.29
CA ASN A 218 -2.59 7.15 -8.51
C ASN A 218 -2.43 6.79 -9.99
N GLN A 219 -3.10 7.50 -10.89
CA GLN A 219 -2.96 7.29 -12.33
C GLN A 219 -1.58 7.72 -12.85
N ALA A 220 -1.09 8.88 -12.41
CA ALA A 220 0.25 9.36 -12.79
C ALA A 220 1.36 8.43 -12.26
N ASN A 221 1.25 7.97 -11.02
CA ASN A 221 2.21 7.05 -10.44
C ASN A 221 2.25 5.71 -11.21
N ALA A 222 1.12 5.23 -11.72
CA ALA A 222 1.07 4.05 -12.57
C ALA A 222 1.73 4.30 -13.93
N PHE A 223 1.27 5.32 -14.65
CA PHE A 223 1.69 5.61 -16.01
C PHE A 223 3.17 6.02 -16.10
N CYS A 224 3.60 6.96 -15.25
CA CYS A 224 4.98 7.47 -15.27
C CYS A 224 6.03 6.43 -14.88
N ASN A 225 5.63 5.31 -14.27
CA ASN A 225 6.53 4.30 -13.74
C ASN A 225 6.32 2.90 -14.33
N LEU A 226 5.38 2.75 -15.27
CA LEU A 226 5.01 1.46 -15.87
C LEU A 226 4.83 0.38 -14.79
N MET A 227 3.96 0.64 -13.82
CA MET A 227 3.58 -0.31 -12.77
C MET A 227 2.11 -0.18 -12.43
N VAL A 228 1.53 -1.25 -11.92
CA VAL A 228 0.18 -1.22 -11.37
C VAL A 228 0.18 -0.42 -10.06
N THR A 229 -0.80 0.47 -9.87
CA THR A 229 -1.08 1.05 -8.55
C THR A 229 -2.38 0.50 -7.99
N ALA A 230 -2.33 -0.02 -6.78
CA ALA A 230 -3.47 -0.59 -6.07
C ALA A 230 -3.70 0.23 -4.79
N SER A 231 -4.70 1.10 -4.82
CA SER A 231 -4.88 2.13 -3.80
C SER A 231 -6.21 1.95 -3.09
N VAL A 232 -6.20 1.94 -1.76
CA VAL A 232 -7.40 1.79 -0.93
C VAL A 232 -7.47 2.87 0.14
N CYS A 233 -8.67 3.39 0.36
CA CYS A 233 -8.96 4.37 1.39
C CYS A 233 -10.05 3.84 2.33
N MET A 234 -10.02 4.31 3.58
CA MET A 234 -11.13 4.13 4.52
C MET A 234 -12.42 4.73 3.94
N CYS A 235 -13.55 4.27 4.40
CA CYS A 235 -14.87 4.75 3.99
C CYS A 235 -15.75 5.02 5.20
N GLY A 236 -16.70 5.94 5.07
CA GLY A 236 -17.65 6.29 6.12
C GLY A 236 -17.10 7.25 7.16
N SER A 237 -17.93 7.53 8.17
CA SER A 237 -17.64 8.55 9.19
C SER A 237 -17.59 7.93 10.59
N ASP A 238 -16.70 8.47 11.42
CA ASP A 238 -16.64 8.20 12.86
C ASP A 238 -17.31 9.31 13.70
N GLY A 239 -17.94 10.28 13.02
CA GLY A 239 -18.54 11.46 13.63
C GLY A 239 -17.63 12.68 13.67
N SER A 240 -16.31 12.49 13.51
CA SER A 240 -15.31 13.58 13.44
C SER A 240 -14.73 13.73 12.03
N PHE A 241 -14.47 12.60 11.39
CA PHE A 241 -13.94 12.55 10.04
C PHE A 241 -14.88 11.77 9.12
N ASP A 242 -14.92 12.17 7.86
CA ASP A 242 -15.69 11.50 6.80
C ASP A 242 -14.72 11.05 5.70
N SER A 243 -14.45 9.76 5.70
CA SER A 243 -13.52 9.14 4.77
C SER A 243 -14.19 8.81 3.44
N MET A 244 -13.50 9.10 2.35
CA MET A 244 -14.10 9.15 1.03
C MET A 244 -14.33 7.80 0.35
N GLY A 245 -13.63 6.71 0.75
CA GLY A 245 -13.58 5.49 -0.03
C GLY A 245 -12.82 5.69 -1.34
N GLU A 246 -13.45 5.40 -2.46
CA GLU A 246 -12.89 5.59 -3.81
C GLU A 246 -11.55 4.89 -4.03
N GLY A 247 -11.40 3.68 -3.49
CA GLY A 247 -10.26 2.83 -3.81
C GLY A 247 -10.19 2.57 -5.30
N MET A 248 -9.00 2.35 -5.84
CA MET A 248 -8.82 2.09 -7.26
C MET A 248 -7.65 1.16 -7.52
N ILE A 249 -7.76 0.37 -8.59
CA ILE A 249 -6.65 -0.38 -9.16
C ILE A 249 -6.43 0.18 -10.56
N VAL A 250 -5.24 0.71 -10.80
CA VAL A 250 -4.87 1.38 -12.05
C VAL A 250 -3.80 0.53 -12.74
N ASN A 251 -4.00 0.23 -14.00
CA ASN A 251 -3.04 -0.50 -14.82
C ASN A 251 -1.80 0.35 -15.13
N PHE A 252 -0.72 -0.28 -15.55
CA PHE A 252 0.56 0.39 -15.85
C PHE A 252 0.49 1.45 -16.96
N ASP A 253 -0.59 1.47 -17.76
CA ASP A 253 -0.88 2.50 -18.77
C ASP A 253 -1.68 3.70 -18.20
N GLY A 254 -1.91 3.74 -16.89
CA GLY A 254 -2.65 4.79 -16.21
C GLY A 254 -4.18 4.65 -16.29
N VAL A 255 -4.69 3.58 -16.90
CA VAL A 255 -6.13 3.34 -17.03
C VAL A 255 -6.66 2.61 -15.80
N PRO A 256 -7.69 3.13 -15.11
CA PRO A 256 -8.32 2.42 -14.01
C PRO A 256 -8.97 1.11 -14.48
N LEU A 257 -8.58 -0.01 -13.88
CA LEU A 257 -9.24 -1.31 -14.07
C LEU A 257 -10.54 -1.39 -13.28
N VAL A 258 -10.54 -0.82 -12.10
CA VAL A 258 -11.71 -0.72 -11.22
C VAL A 258 -11.58 0.51 -10.33
N MET A 259 -12.72 1.11 -10.02
CA MET A 259 -12.86 2.18 -9.02
C MET A 259 -13.97 1.80 -8.05
N GLY A 260 -13.72 2.00 -6.77
CA GLY A 260 -14.70 1.79 -5.71
C GLY A 260 -15.67 2.96 -5.61
N SER A 261 -16.70 2.74 -4.81
CA SER A 261 -17.71 3.75 -4.48
C SER A 261 -17.42 4.38 -3.11
N HIS A 262 -18.45 5.02 -2.52
CA HIS A 262 -18.42 5.54 -1.14
C HIS A 262 -19.06 4.56 -0.14
N ARG A 263 -19.18 3.28 -0.50
CA ARG A 263 -19.83 2.30 0.37
C ARG A 263 -18.83 1.71 1.36
N PRO A 264 -19.13 1.80 2.65
CA PRO A 264 -18.35 1.10 3.66
C PRO A 264 -18.38 -0.42 3.45
N ASP A 265 -17.27 -1.06 3.79
CA ASP A 265 -17.07 -2.51 3.67
C ASP A 265 -17.22 -3.07 2.23
N GLU A 266 -17.10 -2.22 1.22
CA GLU A 266 -17.01 -2.64 -0.17
C GLU A 266 -15.64 -3.26 -0.43
N ILE A 267 -15.63 -4.39 -1.14
CA ILE A 267 -14.41 -5.04 -1.61
C ILE A 267 -14.36 -4.92 -3.13
N ILE A 268 -13.50 -4.05 -3.63
CA ILE A 268 -13.24 -3.94 -5.05
C ILE A 268 -12.14 -4.91 -5.47
N THR A 269 -12.28 -5.52 -6.65
CA THR A 269 -11.35 -6.53 -7.10
C THR A 269 -10.97 -6.34 -8.56
N ALA A 270 -9.71 -6.61 -8.87
CA ALA A 270 -9.25 -6.76 -10.25
C ALA A 270 -8.10 -7.77 -10.33
N GLU A 271 -8.00 -8.44 -11.46
CA GLU A 271 -6.81 -9.17 -11.85
C GLU A 271 -5.82 -8.22 -12.50
N VAL A 272 -4.58 -8.23 -12.05
CA VAL A 272 -3.46 -7.49 -12.61
C VAL A 272 -2.42 -8.45 -13.20
N ARG A 273 -1.63 -7.97 -14.14
CA ARG A 273 -0.71 -8.78 -14.93
C ARG A 273 0.74 -8.28 -14.79
N PRO A 274 1.48 -8.74 -13.76
CA PRO A 274 2.89 -8.38 -13.58
C PRO A 274 3.78 -8.75 -14.78
N ASP A 275 3.47 -9.83 -15.47
CA ASP A 275 4.16 -10.23 -16.69
C ASP A 275 4.02 -9.20 -17.81
N LEU A 276 2.84 -8.60 -17.97
CA LEU A 276 2.63 -7.51 -18.95
C LEU A 276 3.34 -6.21 -18.53
N VAL A 277 3.48 -5.97 -17.24
CA VAL A 277 4.31 -4.86 -16.72
C VAL A 277 5.77 -5.04 -17.16
N ARG A 278 6.33 -6.26 -17.01
CA ARG A 278 7.70 -6.58 -17.45
C ARG A 278 7.86 -6.40 -18.95
N GLU A 279 6.91 -6.91 -19.72
CA GLU A 279 6.89 -6.75 -21.18
C GLU A 279 6.83 -5.27 -21.58
N ALA A 280 5.96 -4.49 -20.94
CA ALA A 280 5.85 -3.06 -21.20
C ALA A 280 7.17 -2.32 -20.92
N ARG A 281 7.89 -2.67 -19.87
CA ARG A 281 9.18 -2.08 -19.52
C ARG A 281 10.27 -2.37 -20.55
N ILE A 282 10.18 -3.49 -21.25
CA ILE A 282 11.13 -3.89 -22.31
C ILE A 282 10.77 -3.25 -23.65
N HIS A 283 9.49 -3.27 -24.00
CA HIS A 283 9.04 -2.96 -25.37
C HIS A 283 8.31 -1.63 -25.51
N TRP A 284 7.82 -1.09 -24.41
CA TRP A 284 6.93 0.06 -24.38
C TRP A 284 7.61 1.30 -23.82
N GLY A 285 6.95 2.42 -24.01
CA GLY A 285 7.22 3.58 -23.17
C GLY A 285 8.51 4.28 -23.49
N VAL A 286 8.76 4.46 -24.79
CA VAL A 286 9.81 5.38 -25.23
C VAL A 286 9.67 6.74 -24.54
N GLU A 287 8.48 7.12 -24.05
CA GLU A 287 8.21 8.41 -23.46
C GLU A 287 8.40 8.45 -21.94
N ASN A 288 8.12 7.34 -21.23
CA ASN A 288 8.07 7.34 -19.76
C ASN A 288 8.91 6.28 -19.09
N ASN A 289 9.59 5.43 -19.87
CA ASN A 289 10.25 4.25 -19.34
C ASN A 289 11.58 4.59 -18.66
N ILE A 290 11.63 4.50 -17.34
CA ILE A 290 12.83 4.73 -16.54
C ILE A 290 13.95 3.72 -16.86
N TYR A 291 13.60 2.56 -17.41
CA TYR A 291 14.55 1.49 -17.73
C TYR A 291 15.27 1.69 -19.07
N GLN A 292 14.88 2.73 -19.83
CA GLN A 292 15.50 3.10 -21.11
C GLN A 292 16.19 4.45 -21.02
N PHE A 293 16.86 4.73 -19.95
CA PHE A 293 17.54 6.02 -19.70
C PHE A 293 18.51 6.44 -20.79
N GLY A 294 19.15 5.51 -21.48
CA GLY A 294 20.05 5.81 -22.57
C GLY A 294 19.44 6.66 -23.70
N HIS A 295 18.13 6.68 -23.82
CA HIS A 295 17.42 7.51 -24.80
C HIS A 295 17.12 8.92 -24.32
N ARG A 296 17.30 9.22 -23.04
CA ARG A 296 16.67 10.36 -22.38
C ARG A 296 17.62 11.47 -21.96
N GLY A 297 18.90 11.36 -22.26
CA GLY A 297 19.85 12.35 -21.80
C GLY A 297 20.17 12.34 -20.31
N TYR A 298 19.58 11.45 -19.52
CA TYR A 298 19.91 11.31 -18.09
C TYR A 298 21.34 10.87 -17.83
N VAL A 299 21.86 10.08 -18.74
CA VAL A 299 23.21 9.53 -18.75
C VAL A 299 23.89 9.87 -20.05
N ALA A 300 23.49 10.97 -20.67
CA ALA A 300 23.99 11.36 -21.99
C ALA A 300 25.47 11.73 -21.98
N VAL A 301 26.06 11.88 -20.83
CA VAL A 301 27.42 12.31 -20.69
C VAL A 301 28.29 11.22 -20.09
N GLN A 302 29.50 11.09 -20.58
CA GLN A 302 30.46 10.05 -20.19
C GLN A 302 30.84 10.06 -18.69
N GLY A 303 30.34 11.01 -17.92
CA GLY A 303 30.56 11.15 -16.47
C GLY A 303 29.53 10.47 -15.57
N GLY A 304 28.45 9.91 -16.11
CA GLY A 304 27.40 9.26 -15.31
C GLY A 304 26.62 10.23 -14.42
N ALA A 305 26.36 9.84 -13.19
CA ALA A 305 25.53 10.59 -12.22
C ALA A 305 26.05 12.00 -11.85
N GLN A 306 27.29 12.34 -12.21
CA GLN A 306 27.87 13.65 -11.96
C GLN A 306 27.19 14.78 -12.75
N ASP A 307 26.51 14.42 -13.83
CA ASP A 307 25.81 15.37 -14.71
C ASP A 307 24.28 15.21 -14.61
N CYS A 308 23.77 14.77 -13.47
CA CYS A 308 22.33 14.66 -13.25
C CYS A 308 21.67 16.04 -13.45
N PRO A 309 20.72 16.19 -14.39
CA PRO A 309 20.08 17.48 -14.65
C PRO A 309 19.11 17.92 -13.55
N TYR A 310 18.85 17.06 -12.58
CA TYR A 310 17.97 17.34 -11.46
C TYR A 310 18.77 17.90 -10.28
N THR A 311 18.98 19.20 -10.28
CA THR A 311 19.76 19.90 -9.26
C THR A 311 19.22 19.67 -7.86
N TYR A 312 17.89 19.62 -7.69
CA TYR A 312 17.29 19.37 -6.37
C TYR A 312 17.65 17.98 -5.80
N MET A 313 17.77 16.96 -6.65
CA MET A 313 18.21 15.62 -6.22
C MET A 313 19.67 15.63 -5.80
N GLN A 314 20.51 16.32 -6.54
CA GLN A 314 21.92 16.48 -6.18
C GLN A 314 22.06 17.26 -4.87
N ASP A 315 21.34 18.37 -4.73
CA ASP A 315 21.34 19.19 -3.52
C ASP A 315 20.86 18.38 -2.29
N MET A 316 19.87 17.49 -2.46
CA MET A 316 19.43 16.60 -1.39
C MET A 316 20.54 15.62 -0.98
N VAL A 317 21.24 15.01 -1.94
CA VAL A 317 22.34 14.08 -1.68
C VAL A 317 23.50 14.80 -0.97
N ASP A 318 23.81 16.01 -1.41
CA ASP A 318 24.92 16.81 -0.85
C ASP A 318 24.56 17.50 0.48
N GLY A 319 23.31 17.36 0.94
CA GLY A 319 22.81 18.05 2.14
C GLY A 319 22.68 19.56 1.97
N ALA A 320 22.67 20.04 0.72
CA ALA A 320 22.57 21.44 0.35
C ALA A 320 21.17 21.87 -0.09
N TYR A 321 20.19 20.94 0.00
CA TYR A 321 18.81 21.22 -0.42
C TYR A 321 18.23 22.42 0.31
N ARG A 322 17.68 23.37 -0.47
CA ARG A 322 17.08 24.60 0.03
C ARG A 322 15.75 24.84 -0.62
N LEU A 323 14.80 25.33 0.15
CA LEU A 323 13.54 25.81 -0.38
C LEU A 323 13.76 27.14 -1.11
N PRO A 324 13.17 27.35 -2.31
CA PRO A 324 13.35 28.59 -3.07
C PRO A 324 12.82 29.86 -2.34
N TRP A 325 12.07 29.67 -1.28
CA TRP A 325 11.46 30.74 -0.45
C TRP A 325 11.94 30.64 1.01
N GLU A 326 13.19 30.33 1.21
CA GLU A 326 13.81 30.17 2.54
C GLU A 326 13.60 31.41 3.43
N ASP A 327 13.45 32.61 2.84
CA ASP A 327 13.10 33.83 3.54
C ASP A 327 11.65 33.89 4.07
N GLN A 328 10.79 32.99 3.59
CA GLN A 328 9.38 32.86 4.04
C GLN A 328 9.20 31.67 4.98
N VAL A 329 10.25 31.20 5.49
CA VAL A 329 10.52 30.09 6.39
C VAL A 329 9.29 29.37 6.93
N ILE A 330 9.10 28.16 6.46
CA ILE A 330 8.68 27.05 7.31
C ILE A 330 9.91 26.73 8.15
N HIS A 331 10.01 27.28 9.35
CA HIS A 331 11.09 26.96 10.23
C HIS A 331 11.09 25.47 10.52
N THR A 332 12.25 24.84 10.47
CA THR A 332 12.44 23.44 10.89
C THR A 332 12.04 23.18 12.34
N ASP A 333 11.79 24.25 13.12
CA ASP A 333 11.25 24.22 14.47
C ASP A 333 9.70 24.25 14.52
N GLY A 334 9.04 24.27 13.37
CA GLY A 334 7.57 24.22 13.27
C GLY A 334 6.85 25.53 13.64
N THR A 335 7.56 26.63 13.85
CA THR A 335 6.94 27.88 14.37
C THR A 335 6.18 28.66 13.30
N SER A 336 6.43 28.44 12.02
CA SER A 336 5.85 29.26 10.95
C SER A 336 4.49 28.77 10.44
N CYS A 337 4.16 27.51 10.59
CA CYS A 337 2.88 26.94 10.12
C CYS A 337 1.91 26.60 11.25
N GLY A 338 2.28 26.88 12.50
CA GLY A 338 1.45 26.56 13.67
C GLY A 338 1.42 25.06 14.03
N PHE A 339 2.19 24.22 13.33
CA PHE A 339 2.31 22.81 13.60
C PHE A 339 3.77 22.47 13.95
N PRO A 340 4.01 21.66 14.98
CA PRO A 340 5.36 21.21 15.29
C PRO A 340 5.84 20.29 14.17
N VAL A 341 6.91 20.69 13.47
CA VAL A 341 7.62 19.78 12.56
C VAL A 341 8.54 18.91 13.42
N PRO A 342 8.45 17.57 13.32
CA PRO A 342 9.40 16.70 14.00
C PRO A 342 10.83 17.04 13.55
N THR A 343 11.64 17.60 14.45
CA THR A 343 13.00 18.09 14.17
C THR A 343 14.06 17.00 14.12
N ARG A 344 13.68 15.74 14.21
CA ARG A 344 14.63 14.64 14.11
C ARG A 344 14.90 14.32 12.65
N GLY A 345 15.91 14.97 12.09
CA GLY A 345 16.51 14.55 10.85
C GLY A 345 16.92 13.08 10.92
N TYR A 346 16.72 12.37 9.83
CA TYR A 346 17.21 11.01 9.59
C TYR A 346 18.70 10.94 9.97
N LYS A 347 18.98 10.38 11.13
CA LYS A 347 20.29 9.83 11.43
C LYS A 347 20.19 8.37 11.08
N GLY A 348 20.88 7.97 10.03
CA GLY A 348 20.96 6.56 9.62
C GLY A 348 21.45 5.71 10.79
N GLU A 349 20.52 5.29 11.63
CA GLU A 349 20.78 4.30 12.67
C GLU A 349 20.69 2.93 12.00
N GLU A 350 21.68 2.10 12.24
CA GLU A 350 21.70 0.72 11.80
C GLU A 350 20.43 0.03 12.31
N LEU A 351 19.74 -0.66 11.42
CA LEU A 351 18.60 -1.50 11.77
C LEU A 351 19.01 -2.46 12.88
N PRO A 352 18.14 -2.72 13.87
CA PRO A 352 18.37 -3.80 14.82
C PRO A 352 18.66 -5.10 14.05
N PRO A 353 19.66 -5.91 14.45
CA PRO A 353 20.09 -7.09 13.71
C PRO A 353 18.97 -8.08 13.37
N GLU A 354 17.91 -8.09 14.16
CA GLU A 354 16.69 -8.89 13.96
C GLU A 354 15.76 -8.41 12.86
N LEU A 355 15.97 -7.20 12.32
CA LEU A 355 15.17 -6.59 11.25
C LEU A 355 15.91 -6.54 9.91
N VAL A 356 17.13 -7.01 9.83
CA VAL A 356 17.83 -7.22 8.57
C VAL A 356 17.20 -8.45 7.91
N LEU A 357 16.16 -8.24 7.16
CA LEU A 357 15.65 -9.22 6.21
C LEU A 357 16.77 -9.48 5.21
N ASN A 358 17.31 -10.69 5.21
CA ASN A 358 18.42 -11.12 4.38
C ASN A 358 18.19 -10.66 2.94
N SER A 359 19.01 -9.72 2.51
CA SER A 359 19.19 -9.33 1.11
C SER A 359 20.37 -10.13 0.58
N ASP A 360 20.14 -11.38 0.25
CA ASP A 360 21.01 -12.14 -0.66
C ASP A 360 20.27 -12.39 -1.98
#